data_ccf13a428e2160a901284f566856966c
#
_entry.id   ccf13a428e2160a901284f566856966c
#
_cell.length_a   1.000
_cell.length_b   1.000
_cell.length_c   1.000
_cell.angle_alpha   90.00
_cell.angle_beta   90.00
_cell.angle_gamma   90.00
#
_symmetry.space_group_name_H-M   'P 1'
#
loop_
_entity.id
_entity.type
_entity.pdbx_description
1 polymer ?
#
loop_
_entity_poly.entity_id
_entity_poly.type
_entity_poly.pdbx_seq_one_letter_code
_entity_poly.pdbx_strand_id
1 'polypeptide(L)'
;KESLKQIQLAVDKCDVLVGFNIKFDLHWLARYGITFANKRIWDCQLTEFILRSQVNSYPSLDKVSEYYELGSKLDEVKENYWKNGIDTDKVPKDILIQYLEKDIELTEQVMSMQMKELADQPQLRRLISLHNQDLIGLQEMEFNGLKYEYNTSQILGDELDEQISKLNKRLYDYHSYDSFNPNSGEHLSAFLYGGIIKERFQRPIGHYKTGAHAGEVKYKWDERDKEFQRQGTPLPKGELK
;
A
#
# COMPACT_ATOMS: atom_id res chain seq x y z
N LYS A 1 19.32 -9.41 -25.91
CA LYS A 1 20.33 -10.27 -25.20
C LYS A 1 21.63 -9.50 -24.94
N GLU A 2 22.13 -8.70 -25.87
CA GLU A 2 23.35 -7.91 -25.68
C GLU A 2 23.20 -6.86 -24.59
N SER A 3 22.10 -6.13 -24.56
CA SER A 3 21.80 -5.13 -23.53
C SER A 3 21.77 -5.71 -22.13
N LEU A 4 21.24 -6.93 -21.94
CA LEU A 4 21.24 -7.59 -20.61
C LEU A 4 22.65 -7.95 -20.15
N LYS A 5 23.55 -8.37 -21.07
CA LYS A 5 24.96 -8.61 -20.72
C LYS A 5 25.65 -7.32 -20.28
N GLN A 6 25.36 -6.20 -20.95
CA GLN A 6 25.91 -4.90 -20.55
C GLN A 6 25.42 -4.47 -19.18
N ILE A 7 24.14 -4.69 -18.87
CA ILE A 7 23.59 -4.43 -17.52
C ILE A 7 24.27 -5.32 -16.48
N GLN A 8 24.42 -6.64 -16.74
CA GLN A 8 25.13 -7.53 -15.81
C GLN A 8 26.57 -7.07 -15.58
N LEU A 9 27.28 -6.70 -16.65
CA LEU A 9 28.66 -6.19 -16.54
C LEU A 9 28.73 -4.89 -15.72
N ALA A 10 27.74 -4.01 -15.82
CA ALA A 10 27.65 -2.81 -15.01
C ALA A 10 27.41 -3.14 -13.54
N VAL A 11 26.46 -4.04 -13.26
CA VAL A 11 26.19 -4.54 -11.91
C VAL A 11 27.43 -5.23 -11.33
N ASP A 12 28.13 -6.05 -12.10
CA ASP A 12 29.34 -6.77 -11.63
C ASP A 12 30.47 -5.81 -11.22
N LYS A 13 30.58 -4.69 -11.89
CA LYS A 13 31.63 -3.67 -11.65
C LYS A 13 31.36 -2.77 -10.44
N CYS A 14 30.13 -2.60 -10.01
CA CYS A 14 29.81 -1.75 -8.87
C CYS A 14 29.85 -2.53 -7.55
N ASP A 15 30.12 -1.84 -6.44
CA ASP A 15 30.08 -2.41 -5.09
C ASP A 15 28.71 -2.19 -4.42
N VAL A 16 28.01 -1.14 -4.82
CA VAL A 16 26.74 -0.72 -4.22
C VAL A 16 25.74 -0.42 -5.33
N LEU A 17 24.54 -0.96 -5.20
CA LEU A 17 23.38 -0.57 -6.01
C LEU A 17 22.59 0.49 -5.24
N VAL A 18 22.35 1.62 -5.87
CA VAL A 18 21.65 2.77 -5.30
C VAL A 18 20.35 2.98 -6.07
N GLY A 19 19.27 3.21 -5.35
CA GLY A 19 17.99 3.53 -5.97
C GLY A 19 17.05 4.24 -5.00
N PHE A 20 15.91 4.65 -5.51
CA PHE A 20 14.81 5.18 -4.72
C PHE A 20 13.63 4.20 -4.80
N ASN A 21 13.32 3.48 -3.73
CA ASN A 21 12.48 2.28 -3.74
C ASN A 21 13.10 1.16 -4.60
N ILE A 22 14.38 0.92 -4.41
CA ILE A 22 15.19 0.05 -5.26
C ILE A 22 14.67 -1.40 -5.34
N LYS A 23 13.91 -1.86 -4.35
CA LYS A 23 13.31 -3.20 -4.38
C LYS A 23 12.48 -3.44 -5.64
N PHE A 24 11.81 -2.41 -6.14
CA PHE A 24 11.09 -2.46 -7.41
C PHE A 24 12.03 -2.77 -8.58
N ASP A 25 13.17 -2.09 -8.65
CA ASP A 25 14.18 -2.29 -9.71
C ASP A 25 14.85 -3.67 -9.58
N LEU A 26 15.11 -4.12 -8.36
CA LEU A 26 15.66 -5.45 -8.09
C LEU A 26 14.73 -6.58 -8.60
N HIS A 27 13.41 -6.41 -8.50
CA HIS A 27 12.45 -7.36 -9.08
C HIS A 27 12.58 -7.45 -10.60
N TRP A 28 12.74 -6.31 -11.28
CA TRP A 28 12.94 -6.30 -12.72
C TRP A 28 14.30 -6.91 -13.11
N LEU A 29 15.37 -6.59 -12.41
CA LEU A 29 16.68 -7.18 -12.63
C LEU A 29 16.61 -8.71 -12.49
N ALA A 30 16.03 -9.21 -11.41
CA ALA A 30 15.84 -10.64 -11.17
C ALA A 30 15.02 -11.31 -12.27
N ARG A 31 13.93 -10.67 -12.71
CA ARG A 31 13.06 -11.17 -13.79
C ARG A 31 13.80 -11.36 -15.11
N TYR A 32 14.79 -10.52 -15.37
CA TYR A 32 15.64 -10.62 -16.58
C TYR A 32 16.91 -11.45 -16.36
N GLY A 33 17.05 -12.10 -15.20
CA GLY A 33 18.18 -13.00 -14.90
C GLY A 33 19.47 -12.28 -14.52
N ILE A 34 19.38 -10.99 -14.14
CA ILE A 34 20.52 -10.24 -13.62
C ILE A 34 20.76 -10.63 -12.15
N THR A 35 21.98 -10.96 -11.81
CA THR A 35 22.38 -11.37 -10.46
C THR A 35 22.99 -10.20 -9.69
N PHE A 36 22.59 -10.04 -8.44
CA PHE A 36 23.02 -8.93 -7.56
C PHE A 36 23.12 -9.31 -6.07
N ALA A 37 22.96 -10.58 -5.73
CA ALA A 37 22.87 -11.08 -4.34
C ALA A 37 24.10 -10.70 -3.47
N ASN A 38 25.27 -10.51 -4.07
CA ASN A 38 26.51 -10.15 -3.40
C ASN A 38 26.78 -8.63 -3.37
N LYS A 39 25.81 -7.80 -3.80
CA LYS A 39 25.95 -6.36 -3.83
C LYS A 39 25.42 -5.73 -2.55
N ARG A 40 26.01 -4.63 -2.14
CA ARG A 40 25.42 -3.77 -1.11
C ARG A 40 24.30 -2.96 -1.73
N ILE A 41 23.26 -2.73 -0.95
CA ILE A 41 22.10 -1.94 -1.38
C ILE A 41 22.06 -0.64 -0.61
N TRP A 42 21.69 0.43 -1.30
CA TRP A 42 21.32 1.71 -0.70
C TRP A 42 20.02 2.19 -1.30
N ASP A 43 18.93 2.05 -0.53
CA ASP A 43 17.62 2.57 -0.87
C ASP A 43 17.44 3.94 -0.24
N CYS A 44 17.41 4.98 -1.06
CA CYS A 44 17.28 6.36 -0.58
C CYS A 44 15.93 6.61 0.09
N GLN A 45 14.85 5.92 -0.32
CA GLN A 45 13.53 6.06 0.29
C GLN A 45 13.49 5.46 1.70
N LEU A 46 13.97 4.22 1.85
CA LEU A 46 14.04 3.54 3.14
C LEU A 46 14.98 4.27 4.09
N THR A 47 16.13 4.70 3.59
CA THR A 47 17.10 5.48 4.37
C THR A 47 16.47 6.76 4.90
N GLU A 48 15.78 7.53 4.06
CA GLU A 48 15.11 8.75 4.50
C GLU A 48 14.01 8.48 5.53
N PHE A 49 13.23 7.42 5.33
CA PHE A 49 12.21 7.01 6.29
C PHE A 49 12.79 6.74 7.69
N ILE A 50 13.96 6.07 7.76
CA ILE A 50 14.65 5.79 9.03
C ILE A 50 15.26 7.07 9.60
N LEU A 51 15.91 7.93 8.77
CA LEU A 51 16.45 9.22 9.19
C LEU A 51 15.40 10.14 9.81
N ARG A 52 14.18 10.10 9.32
CA ARG A 52 13.03 10.87 9.86
C ARG A 52 12.29 10.11 10.97
N SER A 53 12.93 9.14 11.64
CA SER A 53 12.40 8.40 12.79
C SER A 53 11.08 7.68 12.51
N GLN A 54 10.78 7.35 11.25
CA GLN A 54 9.60 6.61 10.81
C GLN A 54 8.25 7.27 11.20
N VAL A 55 8.25 8.58 11.43
CA VAL A 55 7.06 9.33 11.91
C VAL A 55 5.99 9.45 10.83
N ASN A 56 6.40 9.56 9.56
CA ASN A 56 5.51 9.73 8.42
C ASN A 56 5.49 8.47 7.54
N SER A 57 4.59 8.43 6.55
CA SER A 57 4.65 7.42 5.49
C SER A 57 5.94 7.54 4.68
N TYR A 58 6.27 6.48 3.92
CA TYR A 58 7.42 6.51 2.99
C TYR A 58 7.36 7.73 2.08
N PRO A 59 8.44 8.53 2.01
CA PRO A 59 8.45 9.76 1.22
C PRO A 59 8.56 9.47 -0.29
N SER A 60 8.10 10.39 -1.13
CA SER A 60 8.43 10.38 -2.57
C SER A 60 9.78 11.03 -2.83
N LEU A 61 10.41 10.73 -3.98
CA LEU A 61 11.66 11.36 -4.38
C LEU A 61 11.52 12.89 -4.45
N ASP A 62 10.37 13.41 -4.92
CA ASP A 62 10.09 14.86 -4.96
C ASP A 62 10.19 15.49 -3.58
N LYS A 63 9.53 14.89 -2.57
CA LYS A 63 9.55 15.41 -1.18
C LYS A 63 10.95 15.37 -0.57
N VAL A 64 11.72 14.33 -0.86
CA VAL A 64 13.09 14.20 -0.36
C VAL A 64 14.01 15.19 -1.05
N SER A 65 13.87 15.39 -2.36
CA SER A 65 14.62 16.38 -3.13
C SER A 65 14.30 17.79 -2.68
N GLU A 66 13.04 18.11 -2.41
CA GLU A 66 12.58 19.39 -1.84
C GLU A 66 13.21 19.62 -0.46
N TYR A 67 13.18 18.62 0.42
CA TYR A 67 13.76 18.69 1.75
C TYR A 67 15.26 19.02 1.73
N TYR A 68 16.00 18.45 0.77
CA TYR A 68 17.43 18.69 0.60
C TYR A 68 17.76 19.85 -0.36
N GLU A 69 16.76 20.57 -0.85
CA GLU A 69 16.89 21.72 -1.77
C GLU A 69 17.61 21.35 -3.09
N LEU A 70 17.39 20.12 -3.61
CA LEU A 70 18.06 19.59 -4.80
C LEU A 70 17.34 19.91 -6.13
N GLY A 71 16.20 20.57 -6.05
CA GLY A 71 15.32 20.85 -7.19
C GLY A 71 14.18 19.86 -7.32
N SER A 72 13.42 19.95 -8.42
CA SER A 72 12.24 19.15 -8.70
C SER A 72 12.47 18.15 -9.82
N LYS A 73 11.66 17.10 -9.84
CA LYS A 73 11.54 16.18 -10.98
C LYS A 73 11.00 16.88 -12.22
N LEU A 74 11.17 16.23 -13.36
CA LEU A 74 10.48 16.58 -14.59
C LEU A 74 9.06 15.98 -14.54
N ASP A 75 8.05 16.80 -14.28
CA ASP A 75 6.65 16.34 -14.20
C ASP A 75 6.00 16.09 -15.58
N GLU A 76 6.72 16.38 -16.69
CA GLU A 76 6.20 16.30 -18.05
C GLU A 76 5.61 14.93 -18.39
N VAL A 77 6.32 13.84 -18.05
CA VAL A 77 5.84 12.47 -18.32
C VAL A 77 4.58 12.17 -17.53
N LYS A 78 4.54 12.55 -16.25
CA LYS A 78 3.40 12.34 -15.37
C LYS A 78 2.18 13.14 -15.81
N GLU A 79 2.35 14.44 -16.09
CA GLU A 79 1.25 15.34 -16.41
C GLU A 79 0.68 15.09 -17.82
N ASN A 80 1.55 14.90 -18.82
CA ASN A 80 1.14 14.81 -20.21
C ASN A 80 0.77 13.38 -20.65
N TYR A 81 1.26 12.35 -19.96
CA TYR A 81 1.04 10.95 -20.35
C TYR A 81 0.31 10.15 -19.29
N TRP A 82 0.88 9.90 -18.12
CA TRP A 82 0.31 8.97 -17.15
C TRP A 82 -1.03 9.43 -16.58
N LYS A 83 -1.20 10.71 -16.27
CA LYS A 83 -2.50 11.27 -15.82
C LYS A 83 -3.60 11.17 -16.90
N ASN A 84 -3.20 11.10 -18.15
CA ASN A 84 -4.11 10.92 -19.28
C ASN A 84 -4.33 9.45 -19.68
N GLY A 85 -3.87 8.50 -18.84
CA GLY A 85 -4.02 7.06 -19.11
C GLY A 85 -3.16 6.53 -20.25
N ILE A 86 -2.10 7.24 -20.61
CA ILE A 86 -1.16 6.82 -21.63
C ILE A 86 -0.06 5.99 -20.96
N ASP A 87 0.11 4.75 -21.43
CA ASP A 87 1.10 3.82 -20.91
C ASP A 87 2.53 4.28 -21.23
N THR A 88 3.50 3.87 -20.40
CA THR A 88 4.91 4.25 -20.52
C THR A 88 5.54 3.87 -21.85
N ASP A 89 5.10 2.77 -22.48
CA ASP A 89 5.58 2.30 -23.79
C ASP A 89 5.19 3.23 -24.95
N LYS A 90 4.22 4.10 -24.74
CA LYS A 90 3.74 5.10 -25.71
C LYS A 90 4.37 6.48 -25.52
N VAL A 91 5.15 6.67 -24.45
CA VAL A 91 5.88 7.92 -24.21
C VAL A 91 7.05 8.01 -25.20
N PRO A 92 7.30 9.16 -25.87
CA PRO A 92 8.47 9.34 -26.71
C PRO A 92 9.75 9.02 -25.95
N LYS A 93 10.64 8.27 -26.59
CA LYS A 93 11.82 7.70 -25.94
C LYS A 93 12.78 8.77 -25.42
N ASP A 94 12.92 9.86 -26.11
CA ASP A 94 13.75 11.02 -25.73
C ASP A 94 13.24 11.70 -24.46
N ILE A 95 11.94 11.88 -24.34
CA ILE A 95 11.29 12.42 -23.14
C ILE A 95 11.48 11.46 -21.96
N LEU A 96 11.28 10.16 -22.21
CA LEU A 96 11.44 9.14 -21.16
C LEU A 96 12.90 9.04 -20.68
N ILE A 97 13.88 9.19 -21.56
CA ILE A 97 15.29 9.21 -21.22
C ILE A 97 15.61 10.43 -20.35
N GLN A 98 15.18 11.62 -20.72
CA GLN A 98 15.40 12.83 -19.94
C GLN A 98 14.77 12.72 -18.53
N TYR A 99 13.58 12.17 -18.45
CA TYR A 99 12.92 11.87 -17.17
C TYR A 99 13.76 10.92 -16.31
N LEU A 100 14.23 9.82 -16.88
CA LEU A 100 15.04 8.82 -16.19
C LEU A 100 16.40 9.40 -15.75
N GLU A 101 17.07 10.15 -16.60
CA GLU A 101 18.35 10.81 -16.28
C GLU A 101 18.19 11.75 -15.08
N LYS A 102 17.10 12.52 -15.05
CA LYS A 102 16.82 13.43 -13.92
C LYS A 102 16.51 12.68 -12.63
N ASP A 103 15.76 11.58 -12.69
CA ASP A 103 15.47 10.74 -11.52
C ASP A 103 16.75 10.09 -10.96
N ILE A 104 17.67 9.65 -11.82
CA ILE A 104 18.98 9.11 -11.42
C ILE A 104 19.83 10.20 -10.77
N GLU A 105 19.93 11.36 -11.39
CA GLU A 105 20.68 12.51 -10.85
C GLU A 105 20.20 12.88 -9.45
N LEU A 106 18.88 13.03 -9.27
CA LEU A 106 18.29 13.37 -7.97
C LEU A 106 18.54 12.26 -6.94
N THR A 107 18.44 11.00 -7.33
CA THR A 107 18.70 9.86 -6.44
C THR A 107 20.15 9.84 -5.95
N GLU A 108 21.12 10.13 -6.83
CA GLU A 108 22.54 10.22 -6.48
C GLU A 108 22.80 11.40 -5.52
N GLN A 109 22.19 12.55 -5.78
CA GLN A 109 22.29 13.71 -4.92
C GLN A 109 21.68 13.45 -3.54
N VAL A 110 20.52 12.83 -3.46
CA VAL A 110 19.88 12.41 -2.19
C VAL A 110 20.78 11.47 -1.41
N MET A 111 21.33 10.42 -2.04
CA MET A 111 22.29 9.55 -1.38
C MET A 111 23.47 10.32 -0.79
N SER A 112 24.03 11.28 -1.55
CA SER A 112 25.15 12.11 -1.10
C SER A 112 24.80 12.93 0.14
N MET A 113 23.59 13.50 0.19
CA MET A 113 23.10 14.25 1.35
C MET A 113 22.88 13.35 2.56
N GLN A 114 22.27 12.18 2.37
CA GLN A 114 22.07 11.19 3.42
C GLN A 114 23.40 10.70 4.01
N MET A 115 24.41 10.46 3.17
CA MET A 115 25.76 10.08 3.62
C MET A 115 26.42 11.17 4.45
N LYS A 116 26.22 12.45 4.10
CA LYS A 116 26.72 13.59 4.89
C LYS A 116 26.02 13.66 6.25
N GLU A 117 24.69 13.51 6.27
CA GLU A 117 23.90 13.52 7.52
C GLU A 117 24.30 12.38 8.46
N LEU A 118 24.71 11.24 7.92
CA LEU A 118 25.12 10.05 8.66
C LEU A 118 26.61 10.01 9.03
N ALA A 119 27.41 11.03 8.65
CA ALA A 119 28.86 11.01 8.87
C ALA A 119 29.23 10.83 10.35
N ASP A 120 28.53 11.52 11.23
CA ASP A 120 28.77 11.50 12.68
C ASP A 120 27.84 10.54 13.45
N GLN A 121 27.09 9.67 12.73
CA GLN A 121 26.10 8.76 13.29
C GLN A 121 26.39 7.27 12.92
N PRO A 122 27.52 6.69 13.38
CA PRO A 122 27.94 5.37 12.91
C PRO A 122 26.95 4.24 13.28
N GLN A 123 26.25 4.35 14.41
CA GLN A 123 25.27 3.33 14.82
C GLN A 123 24.03 3.38 13.95
N LEU A 124 23.50 4.57 13.65
CA LEU A 124 22.37 4.75 12.75
C LEU A 124 22.72 4.31 11.33
N ARG A 125 23.92 4.66 10.87
CA ARG A 125 24.44 4.20 9.58
C ARG A 125 24.50 2.67 9.49
N ARG A 126 24.92 2.00 10.57
CA ARG A 126 24.94 0.52 10.63
C ARG A 126 23.52 -0.05 10.57
N LEU A 127 22.57 0.54 11.30
CA LEU A 127 21.16 0.12 11.30
C LEU A 127 20.57 0.27 9.89
N ILE A 128 20.74 1.43 9.26
CA ILE A 128 20.29 1.70 7.89
C ILE A 128 20.90 0.68 6.91
N SER A 129 22.22 0.43 7.02
CA SER A 129 22.89 -0.56 6.16
C SER A 129 22.29 -1.96 6.31
N LEU A 130 21.94 -2.38 7.52
CA LEU A 130 21.29 -3.66 7.77
C LEU A 130 19.91 -3.72 7.09
N HIS A 131 19.05 -2.73 7.33
CA HIS A 131 17.71 -2.69 6.73
C HIS A 131 17.75 -2.60 5.20
N ASN A 132 18.73 -1.89 4.63
CA ASN A 132 18.93 -1.88 3.18
C ASN A 132 19.31 -3.25 2.65
N GLN A 133 20.14 -3.99 3.38
CA GLN A 133 20.55 -5.33 2.96
C GLN A 133 19.39 -6.35 3.05
N ASP A 134 18.48 -6.18 4.00
CA ASP A 134 17.26 -6.99 4.14
C ASP A 134 16.37 -6.91 2.88
N LEU A 135 16.46 -5.82 2.10
CA LEU A 135 15.69 -5.67 0.86
C LEU A 135 15.99 -6.77 -0.17
N ILE A 136 17.20 -7.31 -0.20
CA ILE A 136 17.55 -8.44 -1.09
C ILE A 136 16.77 -9.68 -0.67
N GLY A 137 16.76 -10.00 0.63
CA GLY A 137 16.01 -11.15 1.16
C GLY A 137 14.51 -11.00 0.93
N LEU A 138 13.96 -9.80 1.17
CA LEU A 138 12.56 -9.51 0.92
C LEU A 138 12.21 -9.61 -0.57
N GLN A 139 13.07 -9.10 -1.44
CA GLN A 139 12.88 -9.22 -2.89
C GLN A 139 12.88 -10.68 -3.34
N GLU A 140 13.79 -11.50 -2.81
CA GLU A 140 13.85 -12.91 -3.13
C GLU A 140 12.61 -13.68 -2.64
N MET A 141 12.14 -13.39 -1.42
CA MET A 141 10.91 -13.97 -0.88
C MET A 141 9.69 -13.59 -1.73
N GLU A 142 9.55 -12.32 -2.12
CA GLU A 142 8.46 -11.85 -2.98
C GLU A 142 8.55 -12.42 -4.39
N PHE A 143 9.76 -12.56 -4.94
CA PHE A 143 10.00 -13.11 -6.28
C PHE A 143 9.64 -14.59 -6.35
N ASN A 144 9.99 -15.37 -5.34
CA ASN A 144 9.67 -16.80 -5.24
C ASN A 144 8.18 -17.01 -4.91
N GLY A 145 7.54 -16.04 -4.23
CA GLY A 145 6.16 -16.12 -3.82
C GLY A 145 5.88 -17.17 -2.75
N LEU A 146 4.61 -17.38 -2.48
CA LEU A 146 4.13 -18.41 -1.55
C LEU A 146 3.39 -19.49 -2.33
N LYS A 147 3.62 -20.75 -1.94
CA LYS A 147 2.82 -21.86 -2.45
C LYS A 147 1.39 -21.73 -1.91
N TYR A 148 0.44 -21.53 -2.81
CA TYR A 148 -0.97 -21.45 -2.47
C TYR A 148 -1.73 -22.68 -2.94
N GLU A 149 -2.34 -23.38 -2.00
CA GLU A 149 -3.13 -24.58 -2.27
C GLU A 149 -4.58 -24.18 -2.56
N TYR A 150 -4.85 -23.77 -3.80
CA TYR A 150 -6.13 -23.22 -4.22
C TYR A 150 -7.32 -24.09 -3.85
N ASN A 151 -7.29 -25.40 -4.17
CA ASN A 151 -8.40 -26.30 -3.92
C ASN A 151 -8.70 -26.46 -2.42
N THR A 152 -7.66 -26.61 -1.61
CA THR A 152 -7.79 -26.70 -0.13
C THR A 152 -8.38 -25.41 0.43
N SER A 153 -7.91 -24.27 -0.07
CA SER A 153 -8.39 -22.96 0.35
C SER A 153 -9.87 -22.74 -0.02
N GLN A 154 -10.31 -23.20 -1.20
CA GLN A 154 -11.72 -23.12 -1.59
C GLN A 154 -12.59 -23.99 -0.69
N ILE A 155 -12.22 -25.25 -0.44
CA ILE A 155 -12.97 -26.16 0.45
C ILE A 155 -13.11 -25.55 1.85
N LEU A 156 -12.01 -25.04 2.43
CA LEU A 156 -12.04 -24.40 3.73
C LEU A 156 -12.88 -23.10 3.72
N GLY A 157 -12.83 -22.35 2.63
CA GLY A 157 -13.65 -21.15 2.42
C GLY A 157 -15.14 -21.50 2.45
N ASP A 158 -15.56 -22.49 1.69
CA ASP A 158 -16.96 -22.94 1.61
C ASP A 158 -17.45 -23.44 2.98
N GLU A 159 -16.62 -24.22 3.70
CA GLU A 159 -16.94 -24.68 5.06
C GLU A 159 -17.10 -23.52 6.05
N LEU A 160 -16.22 -22.51 5.96
CA LEU A 160 -16.30 -21.31 6.82
C LEU A 160 -17.53 -20.46 6.49
N ASP A 161 -17.87 -20.31 5.21
CA ASP A 161 -19.05 -19.57 4.78
C ASP A 161 -20.33 -20.23 5.26
N GLU A 162 -20.40 -21.57 5.25
CA GLU A 162 -21.52 -22.31 5.82
C GLU A 162 -21.63 -22.08 7.34
N GLN A 163 -20.50 -22.12 8.06
CA GLN A 163 -20.49 -21.86 9.51
C GLN A 163 -20.90 -20.42 9.83
N ILE A 164 -20.36 -19.43 9.10
CA ILE A 164 -20.74 -18.02 9.23
C ILE A 164 -22.22 -17.83 8.98
N SER A 165 -22.76 -18.45 7.94
CA SER A 165 -24.18 -18.35 7.61
C SER A 165 -25.08 -18.92 8.72
N LYS A 166 -24.70 -20.07 9.30
CA LYS A 166 -25.40 -20.67 10.44
C LYS A 166 -25.35 -19.77 11.67
N LEU A 167 -24.19 -19.18 11.97
CA LEU A 167 -24.00 -18.27 13.11
C LEU A 167 -24.77 -16.96 12.91
N ASN A 168 -24.73 -16.39 11.73
CA ASN A 168 -25.49 -15.17 11.41
C ASN A 168 -26.99 -15.39 11.52
N LYS A 169 -27.50 -16.56 11.06
CA LYS A 169 -28.92 -16.90 11.25
C LYS A 169 -29.29 -16.99 12.73
N ARG A 170 -28.50 -17.70 13.52
CA ARG A 170 -28.71 -17.77 14.97
C ARG A 170 -28.69 -16.39 15.63
N LEU A 171 -27.75 -15.54 15.23
CA LEU A 171 -27.66 -14.18 15.74
C LEU A 171 -28.88 -13.35 15.33
N TYR A 172 -29.34 -13.48 14.09
CA TYR A 172 -30.55 -12.83 13.58
C TYR A 172 -31.80 -13.23 14.39
N ASP A 173 -31.94 -14.49 14.76
CA ASP A 173 -33.05 -14.99 15.58
C ASP A 173 -33.14 -14.25 16.93
N TYR A 174 -32.02 -13.73 17.45
CA TYR A 174 -32.00 -12.95 18.70
C TYR A 174 -32.37 -11.48 18.53
N HIS A 175 -31.88 -10.83 17.49
CA HIS A 175 -32.03 -9.37 17.33
C HIS A 175 -33.03 -8.95 16.25
N SER A 176 -33.40 -9.87 15.35
CA SER A 176 -34.34 -9.63 14.23
C SER A 176 -34.01 -8.34 13.42
N TYR A 177 -32.72 -8.10 13.16
CA TYR A 177 -32.22 -6.89 12.52
C TYR A 177 -31.27 -7.21 11.36
N ASP A 178 -31.74 -7.00 10.13
CA ASP A 178 -31.05 -7.41 8.90
C ASP A 178 -29.69 -6.73 8.69
N SER A 179 -29.54 -5.50 9.14
CA SER A 179 -28.31 -4.72 8.97
C SER A 179 -27.36 -4.82 10.17
N PHE A 180 -27.54 -5.78 11.07
CA PHE A 180 -26.65 -5.95 12.22
C PHE A 180 -25.27 -6.40 11.75
N ASN A 181 -24.25 -5.64 12.12
CA ASN A 181 -22.86 -5.97 11.85
C ASN A 181 -22.16 -6.45 13.12
N PRO A 182 -21.89 -7.75 13.27
CA PRO A 182 -21.22 -8.30 14.46
C PRO A 182 -19.77 -7.84 14.59
N ASN A 183 -19.17 -7.30 13.53
CA ASN A 183 -17.81 -6.74 13.56
C ASN A 183 -17.77 -5.26 13.99
N SER A 184 -18.93 -4.63 14.17
CA SER A 184 -19.02 -3.25 14.67
C SER A 184 -19.13 -3.23 16.20
N GLY A 185 -18.17 -2.59 16.86
CA GLY A 185 -18.22 -2.38 18.32
C GLY A 185 -19.46 -1.60 18.76
N GLU A 186 -19.96 -0.65 17.95
CA GLU A 186 -21.18 0.09 18.22
C GLU A 186 -22.41 -0.82 18.17
N HIS A 187 -22.51 -1.68 17.14
CA HIS A 187 -23.60 -2.63 16.98
C HIS A 187 -23.60 -3.67 18.14
N LEU A 188 -22.43 -4.21 18.47
CA LEU A 188 -22.29 -5.12 19.60
C LEU A 188 -22.64 -4.46 20.94
N SER A 189 -22.19 -3.24 21.18
CA SER A 189 -22.50 -2.50 22.39
C SER A 189 -23.99 -2.21 22.51
N ALA A 190 -24.63 -1.76 21.42
CA ALA A 190 -26.07 -1.51 21.43
C ALA A 190 -26.88 -2.81 21.63
N PHE A 191 -26.46 -3.91 21.01
CA PHE A 191 -27.10 -5.20 21.17
C PHE A 191 -27.01 -5.75 22.59
N LEU A 192 -25.82 -5.67 23.22
CA LEU A 192 -25.57 -6.21 24.56
C LEU A 192 -26.12 -5.34 25.68
N TYR A 193 -26.03 -4.03 25.54
CA TYR A 193 -26.35 -3.08 26.63
C TYR A 193 -27.57 -2.21 26.36
N GLY A 194 -28.18 -2.34 25.18
CA GLY A 194 -29.16 -1.40 24.67
C GLY A 194 -28.51 -0.13 24.12
N GLY A 195 -29.18 0.55 23.24
CA GLY A 195 -28.70 1.80 22.66
C GLY A 195 -29.20 2.06 21.26
N ILE A 196 -28.72 3.12 20.66
CA ILE A 196 -29.11 3.58 19.33
C ILE A 196 -27.94 3.35 18.37
N ILE A 197 -28.24 2.76 17.22
CA ILE A 197 -27.29 2.60 16.10
C ILE A 197 -27.76 3.50 14.96
N LYS A 198 -26.83 4.20 14.33
CA LYS A 198 -27.08 4.94 13.11
C LYS A 198 -26.97 3.99 11.89
N GLU A 199 -28.08 3.70 11.29
CA GLU A 199 -28.14 2.90 10.07
C GLU A 199 -28.09 3.79 8.85
N ARG A 200 -27.13 3.53 7.96
CA ARG A 200 -27.06 4.19 6.64
C ARG A 200 -27.88 3.40 5.62
N PHE A 201 -28.74 4.08 4.93
CA PHE A 201 -29.52 3.49 3.84
C PHE A 201 -29.53 4.39 2.61
N GLN A 202 -29.74 3.76 1.45
CA GLN A 202 -29.87 4.50 0.20
C GLN A 202 -31.33 4.88 -0.04
N ARG A 203 -31.60 6.18 -0.14
CA ARG A 203 -32.93 6.68 -0.52
C ARG A 203 -32.90 7.15 -1.97
N PRO A 204 -33.86 6.69 -2.82
CA PRO A 204 -33.98 7.18 -4.18
C PRO A 204 -34.36 8.65 -4.16
N ILE A 205 -33.65 9.48 -4.93
CA ILE A 205 -33.88 10.93 -5.04
C ILE A 205 -34.28 11.37 -6.44
N GLY A 206 -34.54 10.44 -7.35
CA GLY A 206 -34.91 10.69 -8.73
C GLY A 206 -34.10 9.83 -9.71
N HIS A 207 -33.97 10.33 -10.92
CA HIS A 207 -33.19 9.66 -11.97
C HIS A 207 -32.11 10.61 -12.49
N TYR A 208 -31.02 10.06 -12.99
CA TYR A 208 -30.01 10.84 -13.71
C TYR A 208 -30.61 11.36 -15.00
N LYS A 209 -30.53 12.66 -15.24
CA LYS A 209 -31.13 13.31 -16.44
C LYS A 209 -30.17 13.31 -17.62
N THR A 210 -28.85 13.25 -17.39
CA THR A 210 -27.82 13.34 -18.44
C THR A 210 -26.60 12.51 -18.05
N GLY A 211 -25.73 12.20 -19.02
CA GLY A 211 -24.50 11.44 -18.82
C GLY A 211 -24.65 9.92 -19.03
N ALA A 212 -23.60 9.15 -18.74
CA ALA A 212 -23.54 7.70 -18.95
C ALA A 212 -24.60 6.91 -18.17
N HIS A 213 -25.14 7.47 -17.08
CA HIS A 213 -26.16 6.87 -16.21
C HIS A 213 -27.56 7.46 -16.44
N ALA A 214 -27.80 8.17 -17.55
CA ALA A 214 -29.10 8.78 -17.85
C ALA A 214 -30.24 7.74 -17.82
N GLY A 215 -31.28 8.03 -17.03
CA GLY A 215 -32.40 7.10 -16.82
C GLY A 215 -32.28 6.17 -15.62
N GLU A 216 -31.09 5.98 -15.05
CA GLU A 216 -30.89 5.19 -13.84
C GLU A 216 -31.37 5.92 -12.59
N VAL A 217 -31.77 5.16 -11.56
CA VAL A 217 -32.21 5.71 -10.29
C VAL A 217 -31.03 6.33 -9.57
N LYS A 218 -31.16 7.59 -9.20
CA LYS A 218 -30.17 8.31 -8.39
C LYS A 218 -30.49 8.11 -6.91
N TYR A 219 -29.52 7.63 -6.15
CA TYR A 219 -29.63 7.42 -4.71
C TYR A 219 -28.84 8.46 -3.92
N LYS A 220 -29.34 8.80 -2.75
CA LYS A 220 -28.63 9.55 -1.72
C LYS A 220 -28.51 8.69 -0.47
N TRP A 221 -27.35 8.71 0.16
CA TRP A 221 -27.17 8.13 1.47
C TRP A 221 -27.88 9.00 2.51
N ASP A 222 -28.66 8.33 3.35
CA ASP A 222 -29.38 8.94 4.47
C ASP A 222 -29.12 8.09 5.72
N GLU A 223 -29.37 8.64 6.91
CA GLU A 223 -29.17 7.97 8.18
C GLU A 223 -30.49 7.94 8.94
N ARG A 224 -30.74 6.84 9.63
CA ARG A 224 -31.84 6.69 10.57
C ARG A 224 -31.34 6.04 11.85
N ASP A 225 -31.96 6.42 12.96
CA ASP A 225 -31.69 5.82 14.25
C ASP A 225 -32.46 4.51 14.40
N LYS A 226 -31.75 3.44 14.80
CA LYS A 226 -32.32 2.16 15.16
C LYS A 226 -32.05 1.92 16.65
N GLU A 227 -33.12 1.86 17.44
CA GLU A 227 -33.03 1.58 18.87
C GLU A 227 -33.02 0.08 19.12
N PHE A 228 -32.03 -0.37 19.91
CA PHE A 228 -31.96 -1.72 20.46
C PHE A 228 -32.45 -1.71 21.88
N GLN A 229 -33.52 -2.46 22.14
CA GLN A 229 -33.95 -2.74 23.51
C GLN A 229 -33.08 -3.83 24.09
N ARG A 230 -32.60 -3.57 25.30
CA ARG A 230 -31.79 -4.51 26.04
C ARG A 230 -32.53 -5.79 26.33
N GLN A 231 -31.92 -6.93 26.00
CA GLN A 231 -32.40 -8.24 26.43
C GLN A 231 -31.59 -8.70 27.64
N GLY A 232 -32.26 -8.89 28.78
CA GLY A 232 -31.69 -9.45 30.00
C GLY A 232 -31.21 -8.46 31.08
N THR A 233 -30.69 -9.00 32.16
CA THR A 233 -30.16 -8.21 33.32
C THR A 233 -28.87 -7.49 32.91
N PRO A 234 -28.72 -6.22 33.28
CA PRO A 234 -27.54 -5.43 32.93
C PRO A 234 -26.25 -5.99 33.54
N LEU A 235 -25.29 -6.32 32.68
CA LEU A 235 -23.90 -6.33 33.12
C LEU A 235 -23.45 -4.87 33.23
N PRO A 236 -22.96 -4.42 34.39
CA PRO A 236 -22.48 -3.06 34.53
C PRO A 236 -21.31 -2.80 33.60
N LYS A 237 -21.36 -1.67 32.88
CA LYS A 237 -20.23 -1.19 32.08
C LYS A 237 -19.01 -1.09 32.97
N GLY A 238 -18.05 -2.00 32.84
CA GLY A 238 -16.82 -2.01 33.64
C GLY A 238 -16.45 -3.36 34.27
N GLU A 239 -17.33 -4.34 34.28
CA GLU A 239 -17.02 -5.69 34.80
C GLU A 239 -16.56 -6.70 33.72
N LEU A 240 -16.52 -6.29 32.45
CA LEU A 240 -15.86 -7.03 31.39
C LEU A 240 -14.37 -6.63 31.34
N LYS A 241 -13.55 -7.38 32.05
CA LYS A 241 -12.09 -7.39 31.84
C LYS A 241 -11.73 -8.42 30.80
#